data_5fdb1b70f2af64af1e253d42c63b3343
#
_entry.id   5fdb1b70f2af64af1e253d42c63b3343
#
_cell.length_a   1.000
_cell.length_b   1.000
_cell.length_c   1.000
_cell.angle_alpha   90.00
_cell.angle_beta   90.00
_cell.angle_gamma   90.00
#
_symmetry.space_group_name_H-M   'P 1'
#
loop_
_entity.id
_entity.type
_entity.pdbx_description
1 polymer ?
#
loop_
_entity_poly.entity_id
_entity_poly.type
_entity_poly.pdbx_seq_one_letter_code
_entity_poly.pdbx_strand_id
1 'polypeptide(L)'
;MELPIKGEMPERQRGSSFMKNQSNLEVRRIWLFLILTFVMAYGWTIGLIWPRVLGRDATTFAPEEVLINTALTAVLMFFPALSVLITRLVTREGFENSMLRLHLKGNVRYYLLGWFGPMVLTLLGAVLYFVVCPSAFTLTTYRAQMASQPLPETLFWVFQGILMLLAPLLNLVACFGEEWGWRGYLLPKVSARMKFLPTILLTGIIWGLWHAPIIVSGHNYGTGYPGYPWAGIVAMCLFCIVVGTLFSYITLRTKSCWPAIFAHGMLNGTASIGVLFLANPMSYARFVGPVPTGIIGAAA
;
A
#
# COMPACT_ATOMS: atom_id res chain seq x y z
N MET A 1 29.07 -58.80 -0.14
CA MET A 1 29.08 -57.88 -1.31
C MET A 1 27.65 -57.79 -1.77
N GLU A 2 26.87 -56.87 -1.15
CA GLU A 2 25.47 -56.70 -1.51
C GLU A 2 25.37 -55.84 -2.77
N LEU A 3 24.69 -56.38 -3.77
CA LEU A 3 24.40 -55.63 -5.02
C LEU A 3 23.35 -54.55 -4.70
N PRO A 4 23.54 -53.30 -5.17
CA PRO A 4 22.54 -52.24 -4.95
C PRO A 4 21.24 -52.64 -5.68
N ILE A 5 20.13 -52.49 -4.95
CA ILE A 5 18.77 -52.66 -5.52
C ILE A 5 18.59 -51.66 -6.63
N LYS A 6 18.34 -52.15 -7.85
CA LYS A 6 18.05 -51.37 -9.05
C LYS A 6 16.84 -50.47 -8.74
N GLY A 7 17.05 -49.13 -8.59
CA GLY A 7 15.96 -48.17 -8.50
C GLY A 7 16.14 -47.03 -7.48
N GLU A 8 17.10 -47.11 -6.57
CA GLU A 8 17.33 -46.05 -5.60
C GLU A 8 18.28 -44.97 -6.10
N MET A 9 17.80 -43.75 -6.27
CA MET A 9 18.66 -42.60 -6.59
C MET A 9 19.64 -42.35 -5.42
N PRO A 10 20.92 -41.98 -5.72
CA PRO A 10 21.89 -41.59 -4.68
C PRO A 10 21.33 -40.45 -3.78
N GLU A 11 21.64 -40.48 -2.48
CA GLU A 11 21.15 -39.48 -1.50
C GLU A 11 21.39 -38.03 -1.91
N ARG A 12 22.53 -37.72 -2.54
CA ARG A 12 22.82 -36.40 -3.12
C ARG A 12 21.83 -35.98 -4.24
N GLN A 13 21.42 -36.92 -5.08
CA GLN A 13 20.44 -36.66 -6.14
C GLN A 13 19.02 -36.54 -5.59
N ARG A 14 18.65 -37.31 -4.54
CA ARG A 14 17.36 -37.17 -3.83
C ARG A 14 17.28 -35.80 -3.14
N GLY A 15 18.34 -35.34 -2.47
CA GLY A 15 18.39 -34.03 -1.83
C GLY A 15 18.29 -32.87 -2.83
N SER A 16 18.99 -32.96 -3.96
CA SER A 16 18.94 -31.90 -4.99
C SER A 16 17.58 -31.86 -5.71
N SER A 17 16.97 -33.02 -5.98
CA SER A 17 15.63 -33.12 -6.56
C SER A 17 14.56 -32.59 -5.60
N PHE A 18 14.66 -32.90 -4.30
CA PHE A 18 13.76 -32.40 -3.28
C PHE A 18 13.83 -30.87 -3.16
N MET A 19 15.03 -30.27 -3.07
CA MET A 19 15.21 -28.81 -3.02
C MET A 19 14.69 -28.12 -4.28
N LYS A 20 14.90 -28.69 -5.46
CA LYS A 20 14.38 -28.16 -6.73
C LYS A 20 12.84 -28.20 -6.75
N ASN A 21 12.22 -29.25 -6.26
CA ASN A 21 10.77 -29.36 -6.18
C ASN A 21 10.18 -28.34 -5.19
N GLN A 22 10.81 -28.12 -4.04
CA GLN A 22 10.40 -27.10 -3.08
C GLN A 22 10.52 -25.69 -3.68
N SER A 23 11.62 -25.39 -4.38
CA SER A 23 11.80 -24.11 -5.07
C SER A 23 10.71 -23.86 -6.13
N ASN A 24 10.36 -24.88 -6.93
CA ASN A 24 9.31 -24.79 -7.94
C ASN A 24 7.92 -24.59 -7.31
N LEU A 25 7.64 -25.25 -6.18
CA LEU A 25 6.38 -25.06 -5.46
C LEU A 25 6.22 -23.63 -4.94
N GLU A 26 7.27 -23.06 -4.36
CA GLU A 26 7.24 -21.68 -3.88
C GLU A 26 7.05 -20.66 -5.02
N VAL A 27 7.65 -20.89 -6.20
CA VAL A 27 7.41 -20.06 -7.38
C VAL A 27 5.93 -20.15 -7.83
N ARG A 28 5.36 -21.36 -7.85
CA ARG A 28 3.93 -21.56 -8.16
C ARG A 28 3.03 -20.84 -7.17
N ARG A 29 3.36 -20.84 -5.87
CA ARG A 29 2.64 -20.11 -4.82
C ARG A 29 2.66 -18.61 -5.05
N ILE A 30 3.83 -18.04 -5.41
CA ILE A 30 3.95 -16.62 -5.76
C ILE A 30 3.04 -16.28 -6.95
N TRP A 31 3.09 -17.07 -8.02
CA TRP A 31 2.26 -16.81 -9.20
C TRP A 31 0.77 -16.95 -8.91
N LEU A 32 0.36 -17.98 -8.17
CA LEU A 32 -1.05 -18.16 -7.78
C LEU A 32 -1.54 -16.97 -6.96
N PHE A 33 -0.76 -16.52 -5.96
CA PHE A 33 -1.07 -15.34 -5.17
C PHE A 33 -1.22 -14.09 -6.06
N LEU A 34 -0.26 -13.83 -6.96
CA LEU A 34 -0.31 -12.66 -7.85
C LEU A 34 -1.53 -12.72 -8.79
N ILE A 35 -1.76 -13.85 -9.46
CA ILE A 35 -2.90 -14.00 -10.37
C ILE A 35 -4.21 -13.74 -9.64
N LEU A 36 -4.42 -14.38 -8.48
CA LEU A 36 -5.63 -14.16 -7.68
C LEU A 36 -5.80 -12.71 -7.27
N THR A 37 -4.73 -12.08 -6.76
CA THR A 37 -4.76 -10.70 -6.29
C THR A 37 -5.12 -9.73 -7.42
N PHE A 38 -4.49 -9.88 -8.58
CA PHE A 38 -4.73 -9.00 -9.72
C PHE A 38 -6.09 -9.26 -10.37
N VAL A 39 -6.47 -10.51 -10.57
CA VAL A 39 -7.78 -10.85 -11.16
C VAL A 39 -8.93 -10.33 -10.30
N MET A 40 -8.86 -10.51 -8.98
CA MET A 40 -9.90 -10.00 -8.08
C MET A 40 -9.93 -8.47 -8.07
N ALA A 41 -8.77 -7.80 -7.92
CA ALA A 41 -8.73 -6.34 -7.85
C ALA A 41 -9.14 -5.69 -9.17
N TYR A 42 -8.65 -6.20 -10.30
CA TYR A 42 -8.98 -5.66 -11.62
C TYR A 42 -10.43 -5.95 -11.98
N GLY A 43 -10.91 -7.18 -11.77
CA GLY A 43 -12.30 -7.53 -12.01
C GLY A 43 -13.27 -6.71 -11.18
N TRP A 44 -12.96 -6.50 -9.89
CA TRP A 44 -13.74 -5.65 -8.99
C TRP A 44 -13.77 -4.19 -9.45
N THR A 45 -12.60 -3.62 -9.76
CA THR A 45 -12.51 -2.22 -10.17
C THR A 45 -13.21 -1.98 -11.50
N ILE A 46 -12.93 -2.82 -12.50
CA ILE A 46 -13.51 -2.68 -13.85
C ILE A 46 -15.00 -2.98 -13.83
N GLY A 47 -15.45 -3.98 -13.07
CA GLY A 47 -16.84 -4.41 -13.05
C GLY A 47 -17.75 -3.55 -12.16
N LEU A 48 -17.24 -3.01 -11.06
CA LEU A 48 -18.09 -2.33 -10.07
C LEU A 48 -17.75 -0.86 -9.85
N ILE A 49 -16.47 -0.45 -9.92
CA ILE A 49 -16.09 0.94 -9.67
C ILE A 49 -16.19 1.77 -10.96
N TRP A 50 -15.58 1.32 -12.05
CA TRP A 50 -15.58 2.05 -13.31
C TRP A 50 -16.95 2.46 -13.82
N PRO A 51 -18.01 1.62 -13.83
CA PRO A 51 -19.33 2.03 -14.27
C PRO A 51 -19.94 3.17 -13.44
N ARG A 52 -19.44 3.40 -12.24
CA ARG A 52 -19.92 4.43 -11.32
C ARG A 52 -19.18 5.75 -11.46
N VAL A 53 -17.89 5.73 -11.86
CA VAL A 53 -17.00 6.89 -11.74
C VAL A 53 -16.40 7.35 -13.07
N LEU A 54 -16.22 6.47 -14.07
CA LEU A 54 -15.61 6.87 -15.33
C LEU A 54 -16.50 7.83 -16.12
N GLY A 55 -15.87 8.92 -16.59
CA GLY A 55 -16.57 9.96 -17.37
C GLY A 55 -17.47 10.86 -16.53
N ARG A 56 -17.51 10.70 -15.21
CA ARG A 56 -18.28 11.55 -14.29
C ARG A 56 -17.38 12.52 -13.53
N ASP A 57 -17.88 13.71 -13.28
CA ASP A 57 -17.21 14.67 -12.40
C ASP A 57 -17.48 14.27 -10.94
N ALA A 58 -16.40 14.00 -10.20
CA ALA A 58 -16.47 13.60 -8.80
C ALA A 58 -17.12 14.67 -7.88
N THR A 59 -17.11 15.94 -8.29
CA THR A 59 -17.76 17.03 -7.54
C THR A 59 -19.29 16.97 -7.60
N THR A 60 -19.85 16.19 -8.52
CA THR A 60 -21.29 16.02 -8.72
C THR A 60 -21.86 14.80 -7.99
N PHE A 61 -21.02 14.02 -7.31
CA PHE A 61 -21.48 12.82 -6.61
C PHE A 61 -22.32 13.19 -5.39
N ALA A 62 -23.45 12.54 -5.25
CA ALA A 62 -24.26 12.61 -4.03
C ALA A 62 -23.49 11.96 -2.84
N PRO A 63 -23.74 12.37 -1.59
CA PRO A 63 -23.04 11.84 -0.42
C PRO A 63 -23.07 10.31 -0.32
N GLU A 64 -24.20 9.68 -0.67
CA GLU A 64 -24.36 8.24 -0.72
C GLU A 64 -23.50 7.58 -1.82
N GLU A 65 -23.31 8.23 -2.97
CA GLU A 65 -22.43 7.74 -4.03
C GLU A 65 -20.97 7.79 -3.58
N VAL A 66 -20.56 8.87 -2.89
CA VAL A 66 -19.21 9.00 -2.31
C VAL A 66 -18.98 7.88 -1.29
N LEU A 67 -19.95 7.63 -0.40
CA LEU A 67 -19.87 6.56 0.60
C LEU A 67 -19.73 5.18 -0.06
N ILE A 68 -20.56 4.88 -1.05
CA ILE A 68 -20.53 3.61 -1.78
C ILE A 68 -19.18 3.44 -2.49
N ASN A 69 -18.69 4.45 -3.22
CA ASN A 69 -17.44 4.38 -3.95
C ASN A 69 -16.24 4.23 -2.99
N THR A 70 -16.27 4.89 -1.84
CA THR A 70 -15.28 4.72 -0.77
C THR A 70 -15.29 3.30 -0.21
N ALA A 71 -16.46 2.75 0.07
CA ALA A 71 -16.61 1.38 0.55
C ALA A 71 -16.12 0.35 -0.49
N LEU A 72 -16.49 0.52 -1.76
CA LEU A 72 -16.01 -0.34 -2.85
C LEU A 72 -14.48 -0.28 -3.00
N THR A 73 -13.89 0.90 -2.84
CA THR A 73 -12.44 1.09 -2.84
C THR A 73 -11.78 0.42 -1.63
N ALA A 74 -12.37 0.53 -0.44
CA ALA A 74 -11.86 -0.13 0.75
C ALA A 74 -11.86 -1.66 0.62
N VAL A 75 -12.83 -2.26 -0.09
CA VAL A 75 -12.88 -3.71 -0.34
C VAL A 75 -11.65 -4.19 -1.13
N LEU A 76 -11.10 -3.37 -2.04
CA LEU A 76 -9.88 -3.73 -2.78
C LEU A 76 -8.73 -4.13 -1.85
N MET A 77 -8.60 -3.43 -0.72
CA MET A 77 -7.52 -3.64 0.23
C MET A 77 -7.52 -5.05 0.85
N PHE A 78 -8.64 -5.80 0.78
CA PHE A 78 -8.73 -7.16 1.30
C PHE A 78 -8.30 -8.25 0.30
N PHE A 79 -8.22 -7.96 -0.99
CA PHE A 79 -7.90 -8.98 -1.99
C PHE A 79 -6.50 -9.57 -1.84
N PRO A 80 -5.45 -8.82 -1.46
CA PRO A 80 -4.16 -9.44 -1.19
C PRO A 80 -4.23 -10.46 -0.03
N ALA A 81 -4.90 -10.14 1.09
CA ALA A 81 -5.06 -11.11 2.20
C ALA A 81 -5.91 -12.32 1.80
N LEU A 82 -6.99 -12.10 1.05
CA LEU A 82 -7.83 -13.18 0.54
C LEU A 82 -7.03 -14.10 -0.39
N SER A 83 -6.18 -13.53 -1.24
CA SER A 83 -5.28 -14.30 -2.11
C SER A 83 -4.27 -15.12 -1.32
N VAL A 84 -3.73 -14.57 -0.22
CA VAL A 84 -2.87 -15.34 0.70
C VAL A 84 -3.63 -16.52 1.26
N LEU A 85 -4.84 -16.29 1.78
CA LEU A 85 -5.66 -17.34 2.37
C LEU A 85 -5.94 -18.45 1.37
N ILE A 86 -6.44 -18.11 0.17
CA ILE A 86 -6.73 -19.08 -0.89
C ILE A 86 -5.47 -19.84 -1.29
N THR A 87 -4.35 -19.14 -1.54
CA THR A 87 -3.10 -19.77 -1.96
C THR A 87 -2.60 -20.75 -0.91
N ARG A 88 -2.60 -20.38 0.38
CA ARG A 88 -2.16 -21.24 1.48
C ARG A 88 -3.03 -22.49 1.62
N LEU A 89 -4.35 -22.34 1.50
CA LEU A 89 -5.29 -23.46 1.59
C LEU A 89 -5.13 -24.40 0.40
N VAL A 90 -5.13 -23.89 -0.83
CA VAL A 90 -5.03 -24.67 -2.07
C VAL A 90 -3.68 -25.42 -2.16
N THR A 91 -2.59 -24.76 -1.74
CA THR A 91 -1.24 -25.35 -1.80
C THR A 91 -0.82 -26.06 -0.52
N ARG A 92 -1.72 -26.16 0.47
CA ARG A 92 -1.46 -26.80 1.78
C ARG A 92 -0.19 -26.26 2.45
N GLU A 93 0.04 -24.94 2.37
CA GLU A 93 1.27 -24.30 2.87
C GLU A 93 1.32 -24.20 4.40
N GLY A 94 0.16 -24.19 5.07
CA GLY A 94 0.06 -23.90 6.50
C GLY A 94 0.25 -22.42 6.82
N PHE A 95 0.29 -22.05 8.11
CA PHE A 95 0.33 -20.65 8.57
C PHE A 95 1.52 -20.34 9.48
N GLU A 96 2.46 -21.23 9.66
CA GLU A 96 3.61 -21.06 10.56
C GLU A 96 4.46 -19.83 10.22
N ASN A 97 4.68 -19.57 8.93
CA ASN A 97 5.47 -18.44 8.41
C ASN A 97 4.56 -17.33 7.85
N SER A 98 3.47 -17.01 8.56
CA SER A 98 2.48 -16.02 8.10
C SER A 98 2.86 -14.56 8.39
N MET A 99 3.98 -14.30 9.10
CA MET A 99 4.41 -12.97 9.55
C MET A 99 3.41 -12.25 10.48
N LEU A 100 2.48 -12.98 11.11
CA LEU A 100 1.41 -12.41 11.95
C LEU A 100 1.77 -12.33 13.45
N ARG A 101 2.93 -12.86 13.85
CA ARG A 101 3.40 -12.74 15.24
C ARG A 101 3.92 -11.33 15.49
N LEU A 102 3.53 -10.71 16.60
CA LEU A 102 3.90 -9.32 16.92
C LEU A 102 5.41 -9.12 17.16
N HIS A 103 6.11 -10.09 17.76
CA HIS A 103 7.55 -10.00 18.04
C HIS A 103 8.00 -8.66 18.67
N LEU A 104 7.28 -8.16 19.69
CA LEU A 104 7.54 -6.84 20.29
C LEU A 104 8.88 -6.75 21.02
N LYS A 105 9.30 -7.82 21.71
CA LYS A 105 10.53 -7.80 22.51
C LYS A 105 11.76 -7.48 21.64
N GLY A 106 12.45 -6.39 21.97
CA GLY A 106 13.61 -5.88 21.20
C GLY A 106 13.28 -5.15 19.90
N ASN A 107 12.00 -5.08 19.50
CA ASN A 107 11.57 -4.51 18.22
C ASN A 107 10.70 -3.25 18.35
N VAL A 108 10.40 -2.76 19.55
CA VAL A 108 9.50 -1.62 19.80
C VAL A 108 9.85 -0.41 18.93
N ARG A 109 11.15 -0.11 18.72
CA ARG A 109 11.59 0.98 17.86
C ARG A 109 11.06 0.92 16.43
N TYR A 110 10.88 -0.27 15.87
CA TYR A 110 10.36 -0.46 14.50
C TYR A 110 8.83 -0.27 14.47
N TYR A 111 8.14 -0.59 15.56
CA TYR A 111 6.72 -0.28 15.72
C TYR A 111 6.50 1.23 15.87
N LEU A 112 7.33 1.92 16.65
CA LEU A 112 7.29 3.38 16.75
C LEU A 112 7.65 4.05 15.42
N LEU A 113 8.63 3.53 14.70
CA LEU A 113 8.96 4.00 13.35
C LEU A 113 7.80 3.78 12.37
N GLY A 114 7.12 2.64 12.42
CA GLY A 114 5.92 2.40 11.63
C GLY A 114 4.76 3.30 12.02
N TRP A 115 4.59 3.57 13.32
CA TRP A 115 3.50 4.42 13.81
C TRP A 115 3.69 5.90 13.47
N PHE A 116 4.87 6.46 13.66
CA PHE A 116 5.12 7.91 13.51
C PHE A 116 5.88 8.31 12.26
N GLY A 117 6.71 7.42 11.71
CA GLY A 117 7.56 7.71 10.55
C GLY A 117 6.79 8.22 9.33
N PRO A 118 5.72 7.54 8.88
CA PRO A 118 4.96 8.00 7.72
C PRO A 118 4.30 9.37 7.93
N MET A 119 3.86 9.70 9.15
CA MET A 119 3.33 11.02 9.48
C MET A 119 4.39 12.10 9.29
N VAL A 120 5.59 11.87 9.84
CA VAL A 120 6.71 12.83 9.71
C VAL A 120 7.08 13.02 8.25
N LEU A 121 7.22 11.93 7.48
CA LEU A 121 7.53 11.99 6.04
C LEU A 121 6.43 12.71 5.24
N THR A 122 5.16 12.46 5.54
CA THR A 122 4.03 13.16 4.90
C THR A 122 4.07 14.66 5.16
N LEU A 123 4.34 15.06 6.40
CA LEU A 123 4.44 16.50 6.76
C LEU A 123 5.65 17.15 6.10
N LEU A 124 6.81 16.49 6.10
CA LEU A 124 8.01 16.98 5.42
C LEU A 124 7.79 17.10 3.91
N GLY A 125 7.13 16.13 3.28
CA GLY A 125 6.78 16.17 1.88
C GLY A 125 5.84 17.33 1.52
N ALA A 126 4.85 17.60 2.37
CA ALA A 126 3.96 18.76 2.20
C ALA A 126 4.73 20.09 2.35
N VAL A 127 5.61 20.20 3.34
CA VAL A 127 6.48 21.39 3.53
C VAL A 127 7.40 21.56 2.31
N LEU A 128 8.07 20.50 1.87
CA LEU A 128 8.95 20.53 0.68
C LEU A 128 8.18 21.03 -0.55
N TYR A 129 6.97 20.52 -0.77
CA TYR A 129 6.13 20.97 -1.87
C TYR A 129 5.87 22.48 -1.82
N PHE A 130 5.46 23.03 -0.68
CA PHE A 130 5.17 24.45 -0.54
C PHE A 130 6.43 25.33 -0.56
N VAL A 131 7.58 24.81 -0.21
CA VAL A 131 8.88 25.51 -0.41
C VAL A 131 9.23 25.58 -1.90
N VAL A 132 9.03 24.51 -2.65
CA VAL A 132 9.31 24.46 -4.10
C VAL A 132 8.26 25.22 -4.91
N CYS A 133 7.00 25.19 -4.48
CA CYS A 133 5.86 25.82 -5.13
C CYS A 133 5.14 26.81 -4.21
N PRO A 134 5.77 27.96 -3.82
CA PRO A 134 5.19 28.88 -2.84
C PRO A 134 3.83 29.46 -3.25
N SER A 135 3.62 29.67 -4.55
CA SER A 135 2.35 30.17 -5.09
C SER A 135 1.18 29.19 -4.93
N ALA A 136 1.48 27.90 -4.67
CA ALA A 136 0.47 26.90 -4.41
C ALA A 136 -0.06 26.93 -2.97
N PHE A 137 0.61 27.63 -2.05
CA PHE A 137 0.19 27.75 -0.65
C PHE A 137 -0.85 28.85 -0.48
N THR A 138 -1.93 28.56 0.23
CA THR A 138 -2.91 29.56 0.67
C THR A 138 -3.58 29.18 1.99
N LEU A 139 -3.93 30.19 2.78
CA LEU A 139 -4.81 30.02 3.92
C LEU A 139 -6.29 30.21 3.55
N THR A 140 -6.61 30.62 2.33
CA THR A 140 -8.00 30.89 1.92
C THR A 140 -8.82 29.61 1.92
N THR A 141 -8.33 28.55 1.29
CA THR A 141 -8.99 27.21 1.29
C THR A 141 -9.16 26.69 2.71
N TYR A 142 -8.11 26.78 3.53
CA TYR A 142 -8.14 26.42 4.92
C TYR A 142 -9.22 27.20 5.71
N ARG A 143 -9.23 28.55 5.59
CA ARG A 143 -10.20 29.42 6.30
C ARG A 143 -11.63 29.14 5.85
N ALA A 144 -11.86 28.94 4.56
CA ALA A 144 -13.19 28.59 4.04
C ALA A 144 -13.69 27.27 4.62
N GLN A 145 -12.79 26.28 4.72
CA GLN A 145 -13.14 24.99 5.33
C GLN A 145 -13.42 25.14 6.84
N MET A 146 -12.62 25.93 7.57
CA MET A 146 -12.86 26.16 9.00
C MET A 146 -14.19 26.90 9.22
N ALA A 147 -14.54 27.86 8.39
CA ALA A 147 -15.80 28.59 8.48
C ALA A 147 -17.04 27.69 8.23
N SER A 148 -16.88 26.60 7.47
CA SER A 148 -17.95 25.63 7.22
C SER A 148 -18.08 24.53 8.28
N GLN A 149 -17.11 24.44 9.20
CA GLN A 149 -17.13 23.42 10.26
C GLN A 149 -18.05 23.81 11.43
N PRO A 150 -18.80 22.85 12.03
CA PRO A 150 -19.64 23.11 13.19
C PRO A 150 -18.83 23.30 14.48
N LEU A 151 -17.53 22.96 14.48
CA LEU A 151 -16.65 23.00 15.65
C LEU A 151 -15.76 24.24 15.64
N PRO A 152 -15.46 24.84 16.80
CA PRO A 152 -14.40 25.84 16.90
C PRO A 152 -13.06 25.32 16.38
N GLU A 153 -12.28 26.18 15.74
CA GLU A 153 -11.00 25.82 15.11
C GLU A 153 -10.06 25.06 16.06
N THR A 154 -9.96 25.48 17.33
CA THR A 154 -9.13 24.78 18.33
C THR A 154 -9.58 23.34 18.54
N LEU A 155 -10.90 23.12 18.69
CA LEU A 155 -11.44 21.77 18.85
C LEU A 155 -11.28 20.92 17.59
N PHE A 156 -11.41 21.52 16.41
CA PHE A 156 -11.12 20.83 15.16
C PHE A 156 -9.69 20.27 15.15
N TRP A 157 -8.69 21.09 15.49
CA TRP A 157 -7.28 20.64 15.49
C TRP A 157 -6.98 19.61 16.59
N VAL A 158 -7.60 19.76 17.77
CA VAL A 158 -7.49 18.72 18.81
C VAL A 158 -8.05 17.39 18.30
N PHE A 159 -9.23 17.43 17.67
CA PHE A 159 -9.86 16.23 17.11
C PHE A 159 -9.02 15.62 15.98
N GLN A 160 -8.53 16.43 15.04
CA GLN A 160 -7.63 16.00 13.98
C GLN A 160 -6.33 15.39 14.53
N GLY A 161 -5.74 15.99 15.54
CA GLY A 161 -4.56 15.43 16.22
C GLY A 161 -4.83 14.05 16.81
N ILE A 162 -5.97 13.87 17.49
CA ILE A 162 -6.40 12.57 18.02
C ILE A 162 -6.62 11.56 16.89
N LEU A 163 -7.36 11.93 15.83
CA LEU A 163 -7.60 11.05 14.69
C LEU A 163 -6.30 10.65 13.99
N MET A 164 -5.36 11.59 13.83
CA MET A 164 -4.04 11.29 13.26
C MET A 164 -3.24 10.33 14.16
N LEU A 165 -3.22 10.52 15.46
CA LEU A 165 -2.55 9.60 16.39
C LEU A 165 -3.16 8.20 16.37
N LEU A 166 -4.48 8.12 16.20
CA LEU A 166 -5.22 6.85 16.12
C LEU A 166 -5.30 6.27 14.70
N ALA A 167 -4.81 6.96 13.68
CA ALA A 167 -4.92 6.54 12.28
C ALA A 167 -4.45 5.10 12.02
N PRO A 168 -3.35 4.59 12.63
CA PRO A 168 -2.96 3.20 12.49
C PRO A 168 -4.01 2.21 12.96
N LEU A 169 -4.78 2.56 13.99
CA LEU A 169 -5.84 1.70 14.52
C LEU A 169 -7.13 1.83 13.71
N LEU A 170 -7.48 3.05 13.31
CA LEU A 170 -8.68 3.31 12.50
C LEU A 170 -8.62 2.65 11.13
N ASN A 171 -7.42 2.56 10.55
CA ASN A 171 -7.18 1.92 9.26
C ASN A 171 -6.72 0.45 9.38
N LEU A 172 -6.64 -0.09 10.60
CA LEU A 172 -6.02 -1.38 10.91
C LEU A 172 -6.52 -2.51 10.01
N VAL A 173 -7.83 -2.67 9.91
CA VAL A 173 -8.46 -3.79 9.23
C VAL A 173 -8.20 -3.76 7.73
N ALA A 174 -8.34 -2.59 7.10
CA ALA A 174 -8.09 -2.39 5.68
C ALA A 174 -6.59 -2.58 5.35
N CYS A 175 -5.70 -1.94 6.12
CA CYS A 175 -4.25 -2.05 5.93
C CYS A 175 -3.73 -3.47 6.23
N PHE A 176 -4.34 -4.21 7.17
CA PHE A 176 -4.06 -5.63 7.35
C PHE A 176 -4.32 -6.42 6.07
N GLY A 177 -5.42 -6.13 5.37
CA GLY A 177 -5.77 -6.78 4.12
C GLY A 177 -4.65 -6.68 3.07
N GLU A 178 -4.07 -5.49 2.90
CA GLU A 178 -2.97 -5.30 1.97
C GLU A 178 -1.64 -5.83 2.50
N GLU A 179 -1.24 -5.43 3.72
CA GLU A 179 0.11 -5.70 4.22
C GLU A 179 0.35 -7.17 4.52
N TRP A 180 -0.69 -7.94 4.86
CA TRP A 180 -0.52 -9.39 4.97
C TRP A 180 -0.19 -10.03 3.62
N GLY A 181 -0.76 -9.52 2.51
CA GLY A 181 -0.40 -9.94 1.17
C GLY A 181 1.00 -9.51 0.76
N TRP A 182 1.27 -8.20 0.83
CA TRP A 182 2.49 -7.64 0.31
C TRP A 182 3.70 -7.93 1.21
N ARG A 183 3.61 -7.65 2.51
CA ARG A 183 4.72 -7.78 3.46
C ARG A 183 4.71 -9.10 4.21
N GLY A 184 3.52 -9.66 4.48
CA GLY A 184 3.39 -10.93 5.16
C GLY A 184 3.60 -12.16 4.26
N TYR A 185 3.36 -12.03 2.94
CA TYR A 185 3.44 -13.17 2.02
C TYR A 185 4.44 -12.98 0.87
N LEU A 186 4.26 -11.95 0.03
CA LEU A 186 5.09 -11.76 -1.16
C LEU A 186 6.54 -11.42 -0.80
N LEU A 187 6.74 -10.42 0.06
CA LEU A 187 8.07 -9.93 0.45
C LEU A 187 8.98 -11.04 0.96
N PRO A 188 8.62 -11.88 1.95
CA PRO A 188 9.51 -12.92 2.46
C PRO A 188 9.86 -13.97 1.38
N LYS A 189 8.93 -14.30 0.47
CA LYS A 189 9.17 -15.27 -0.60
C LYS A 189 10.12 -14.74 -1.67
N VAL A 190 10.00 -13.45 -2.02
CA VAL A 190 10.89 -12.80 -2.99
C VAL A 190 12.27 -12.55 -2.38
N SER A 191 12.33 -12.05 -1.14
CA SER A 191 13.60 -11.76 -0.44
C SER A 191 14.45 -13.01 -0.18
N ALA A 192 13.82 -14.18 -0.11
CA ALA A 192 14.54 -15.46 -0.03
C ALA A 192 15.28 -15.85 -1.33
N ARG A 193 14.97 -15.17 -2.45
CA ARG A 193 15.49 -15.48 -3.79
C ARG A 193 16.33 -14.38 -4.40
N MET A 194 16.18 -13.15 -3.92
CA MET A 194 16.78 -11.95 -4.48
C MET A 194 17.49 -11.13 -3.40
N LYS A 195 18.48 -10.35 -3.81
CA LYS A 195 19.07 -9.33 -2.94
C LYS A 195 18.04 -8.25 -2.59
N PHE A 196 18.30 -7.47 -1.54
CA PHE A 196 17.36 -6.48 -1.01
C PHE A 196 16.85 -5.49 -2.08
N LEU A 197 17.74 -4.83 -2.82
CA LEU A 197 17.34 -3.83 -3.81
C LEU A 197 16.43 -4.39 -4.92
N PRO A 198 16.78 -5.48 -5.63
CA PRO A 198 15.84 -6.09 -6.59
C PRO A 198 14.52 -6.52 -5.96
N THR A 199 14.52 -6.99 -4.71
CA THR A 199 13.29 -7.34 -3.98
C THR A 199 12.38 -6.12 -3.83
N ILE A 200 12.92 -4.99 -3.38
CA ILE A 200 12.15 -3.75 -3.17
C ILE A 200 11.61 -3.22 -4.50
N LEU A 201 12.44 -3.18 -5.53
CA LEU A 201 12.03 -2.72 -6.86
C LEU A 201 10.88 -3.59 -7.40
N LEU A 202 11.04 -4.91 -7.38
CA LEU A 202 10.03 -5.84 -7.88
C LEU A 202 8.72 -5.76 -7.09
N THR A 203 8.80 -5.83 -5.75
CA THR A 203 7.57 -5.80 -4.92
C THR A 203 6.89 -4.44 -4.95
N GLY A 204 7.65 -3.33 -5.05
CA GLY A 204 7.10 -1.99 -5.20
C GLY A 204 6.40 -1.79 -6.55
N ILE A 205 7.01 -2.24 -7.67
CA ILE A 205 6.39 -2.20 -9.00
C ILE A 205 5.11 -3.05 -9.01
N ILE A 206 5.12 -4.26 -8.48
CA ILE A 206 3.94 -5.13 -8.40
C ILE A 206 2.81 -4.43 -7.62
N TRP A 207 3.13 -3.85 -6.46
CA TRP A 207 2.15 -3.14 -5.64
C TRP A 207 1.61 -1.88 -6.34
N GLY A 208 2.48 -1.12 -7.02
CA GLY A 208 2.08 0.03 -7.83
C GLY A 208 1.16 -0.35 -9.00
N LEU A 209 1.51 -1.40 -9.76
CA LEU A 209 0.68 -1.90 -10.86
C LEU A 209 -0.67 -2.44 -10.39
N TRP A 210 -0.75 -2.98 -9.17
CA TRP A 210 -2.02 -3.40 -8.59
C TRP A 210 -3.02 -2.23 -8.45
N HIS A 211 -2.53 -1.00 -8.26
CA HIS A 211 -3.37 0.20 -8.24
C HIS A 211 -3.78 0.70 -9.64
N ALA A 212 -3.23 0.15 -10.74
CA ALA A 212 -3.44 0.73 -12.08
C ALA A 212 -4.92 0.96 -12.44
N PRO A 213 -5.87 0.02 -12.25
CA PRO A 213 -7.27 0.26 -12.62
C PRO A 213 -7.93 1.36 -11.78
N ILE A 214 -7.58 1.45 -10.48
CA ILE A 214 -8.16 2.49 -9.63
C ILE A 214 -7.54 3.86 -9.91
N ILE A 215 -6.30 3.95 -10.39
CA ILE A 215 -5.69 5.18 -10.90
C ILE A 215 -6.45 5.67 -12.14
N VAL A 216 -6.86 4.77 -13.04
CA VAL A 216 -7.73 5.10 -14.19
C VAL A 216 -9.07 5.67 -13.74
N SER A 217 -9.58 5.32 -12.58
CA SER A 217 -10.80 5.95 -12.01
C SER A 217 -10.54 7.30 -11.32
N GLY A 218 -9.31 7.83 -11.36
CA GLY A 218 -8.94 9.11 -10.77
C GLY A 218 -8.48 9.03 -9.30
N HIS A 219 -8.31 7.82 -8.76
CA HIS A 219 -7.84 7.65 -7.38
C HIS A 219 -6.45 8.27 -7.20
N ASN A 220 -6.20 8.90 -6.06
CA ASN A 220 -5.00 9.65 -5.66
C ASN A 220 -4.71 10.91 -6.50
N TYR A 221 -4.75 10.85 -7.82
CA TYR A 221 -4.24 11.90 -8.70
C TYR A 221 -5.34 12.68 -9.42
N GLY A 222 -6.58 12.20 -9.45
CA GLY A 222 -7.62 12.71 -10.35
C GLY A 222 -7.39 12.26 -11.79
N THR A 223 -7.96 12.98 -12.76
CA THR A 223 -7.86 12.65 -14.20
C THR A 223 -7.24 13.77 -15.02
N GLY A 224 -7.10 14.99 -14.47
CA GLY A 224 -6.70 16.22 -15.18
C GLY A 224 -5.20 16.51 -15.17
N TYR A 225 -4.31 15.52 -15.18
CA TYR A 225 -2.87 15.70 -15.21
C TYR A 225 -2.25 15.24 -16.54
N PRO A 226 -1.09 15.83 -16.95
CA PRO A 226 -0.42 15.43 -18.19
C PRO A 226 -0.02 13.96 -18.19
N GLY A 227 -0.30 13.26 -19.30
CA GLY A 227 0.02 11.84 -19.44
C GLY A 227 -0.91 10.88 -18.71
N TYR A 228 -2.09 11.35 -18.25
CA TYR A 228 -3.12 10.47 -17.68
C TYR A 228 -3.50 9.34 -18.65
N PRO A 229 -3.72 8.11 -18.16
CA PRO A 229 -3.50 7.62 -16.77
C PRO A 229 -2.07 7.12 -16.52
N TRP A 230 -1.24 6.99 -17.56
CA TRP A 230 0.05 6.30 -17.52
C TRP A 230 1.06 6.96 -16.59
N ALA A 231 1.14 8.29 -16.62
CA ALA A 231 2.03 9.04 -15.73
C ALA A 231 1.67 8.78 -14.25
N GLY A 232 0.37 8.69 -13.91
CA GLY A 232 -0.09 8.36 -12.57
C GLY A 232 0.24 6.92 -12.16
N ILE A 233 0.15 5.96 -13.09
CA ILE A 233 0.53 4.55 -12.83
C ILE A 233 2.04 4.47 -12.54
N VAL A 234 2.87 5.16 -13.32
CA VAL A 234 4.32 5.23 -13.09
C VAL A 234 4.64 5.91 -11.77
N ALA A 235 4.00 7.05 -11.47
CA ALA A 235 4.17 7.76 -10.19
C ALA A 235 3.78 6.87 -9.01
N MET A 236 2.70 6.09 -9.12
CA MET A 236 2.30 5.13 -8.09
C MET A 236 3.32 3.99 -7.92
N CYS A 237 3.91 3.48 -8.99
CA CYS A 237 4.98 2.49 -8.88
C CYS A 237 6.20 3.07 -8.15
N LEU A 238 6.60 4.30 -8.47
CA LEU A 238 7.70 4.99 -7.79
C LEU A 238 7.39 5.21 -6.31
N PHE A 239 6.19 5.72 -5.99
CA PHE A 239 5.71 5.86 -4.62
C PHE A 239 5.74 4.52 -3.86
N CYS A 240 5.20 3.47 -4.46
CA CYS A 240 5.18 2.14 -3.85
C CYS A 240 6.59 1.55 -3.64
N ILE A 241 7.58 1.90 -4.47
CA ILE A 241 8.99 1.55 -4.25
C ILE A 241 9.53 2.30 -3.04
N VAL A 242 9.33 3.62 -2.97
CA VAL A 242 9.86 4.47 -1.89
C VAL A 242 9.26 4.08 -0.55
N VAL A 243 7.94 4.17 -0.40
CA VAL A 243 7.26 3.83 0.86
C VAL A 243 7.37 2.34 1.18
N GLY A 244 7.35 1.50 0.16
CA GLY A 244 7.54 0.06 0.26
C GLY A 244 8.91 -0.32 0.81
N THR A 245 9.94 0.52 0.61
CA THR A 245 11.27 0.33 1.22
C THR A 245 11.18 0.39 2.74
N LEU A 246 10.54 1.43 3.29
CA LEU A 246 10.33 1.55 4.74
C LEU A 246 9.53 0.36 5.28
N PHE A 247 8.38 0.04 4.66
CA PHE A 247 7.51 -1.04 5.11
C PHE A 247 8.21 -2.40 5.06
N SER A 248 8.97 -2.65 4.01
CA SER A 248 9.75 -3.89 3.87
C SER A 248 10.89 -3.98 4.87
N TYR A 249 11.60 -2.86 5.11
CA TYR A 249 12.67 -2.81 6.10
C TYR A 249 12.16 -3.17 7.50
N ILE A 250 11.10 -2.50 7.97
CA ILE A 250 10.57 -2.76 9.32
C ILE A 250 9.98 -4.18 9.44
N THR A 251 9.37 -4.70 8.38
CA THR A 251 8.85 -6.08 8.33
C THR A 251 9.97 -7.12 8.43
N LEU A 252 11.01 -6.99 7.60
CA LEU A 252 12.14 -7.94 7.60
C LEU A 252 12.92 -7.89 8.91
N ARG A 253 13.06 -6.71 9.53
CA ARG A 253 13.73 -6.55 10.83
C ARG A 253 12.97 -7.19 11.98
N THR A 254 11.66 -7.11 11.97
CA THR A 254 10.78 -7.61 13.03
C THR A 254 10.28 -9.04 12.78
N LYS A 255 10.40 -9.54 11.55
CA LYS A 255 9.75 -10.78 11.08
C LYS A 255 8.24 -10.76 11.35
N SER A 256 7.63 -9.58 11.16
CA SER A 256 6.22 -9.29 11.44
C SER A 256 5.70 -8.25 10.45
N CYS A 257 4.51 -8.43 9.90
CA CYS A 257 3.88 -7.41 9.05
C CYS A 257 3.15 -6.32 9.86
N TRP A 258 2.99 -6.48 11.17
CA TRP A 258 2.28 -5.49 12.00
C TRP A 258 2.86 -4.07 11.96
N PRO A 259 4.18 -3.85 12.04
CA PRO A 259 4.71 -2.50 11.91
C PRO A 259 4.40 -1.84 10.56
N ALA A 260 4.36 -2.63 9.48
CA ALA A 260 3.97 -2.13 8.15
C ALA A 260 2.46 -1.82 8.08
N ILE A 261 1.61 -2.61 8.75
CA ILE A 261 0.17 -2.34 8.87
C ILE A 261 -0.05 -0.98 9.56
N PHE A 262 0.65 -0.71 10.66
CA PHE A 262 0.57 0.58 11.35
C PHE A 262 1.11 1.72 10.50
N ALA A 263 2.21 1.49 9.79
CA ALA A 263 2.81 2.48 8.89
C ALA A 263 1.86 2.85 7.74
N HIS A 264 1.23 1.87 7.13
CA HIS A 264 0.23 2.07 6.09
C HIS A 264 -1.01 2.81 6.63
N GLY A 265 -1.51 2.43 7.80
CA GLY A 265 -2.63 3.09 8.45
C GLY A 265 -2.34 4.56 8.80
N MET A 266 -1.12 4.87 9.27
CA MET A 266 -0.68 6.24 9.51
C MET A 266 -0.58 7.03 8.22
N LEU A 267 0.01 6.45 7.18
CA LEU A 267 0.12 7.07 5.86
C LEU A 267 -1.27 7.47 5.32
N ASN A 268 -2.22 6.54 5.33
CA ASN A 268 -3.59 6.80 4.86
C ASN A 268 -4.30 7.89 5.69
N GLY A 269 -4.13 7.87 7.01
CA GLY A 269 -4.77 8.84 7.89
C GLY A 269 -4.17 10.25 7.84
N THR A 270 -2.95 10.40 7.32
CA THR A 270 -2.26 11.71 7.24
C THR A 270 -2.12 12.25 5.83
N ALA A 271 -2.39 11.43 4.80
CA ALA A 271 -2.13 11.74 3.40
C ALA A 271 -2.72 13.07 2.91
N SER A 272 -3.89 13.46 3.41
CA SER A 272 -4.65 14.61 2.91
C SER A 272 -4.32 15.93 3.62
N ILE A 273 -3.44 15.96 4.64
CA ILE A 273 -3.23 17.17 5.45
C ILE A 273 -2.71 18.35 4.62
N GLY A 274 -1.83 18.10 3.68
CA GLY A 274 -1.30 19.15 2.80
C GLY A 274 -2.33 19.76 1.86
N VAL A 275 -3.42 19.02 1.56
CA VAL A 275 -4.49 19.52 0.65
C VAL A 275 -5.25 20.69 1.27
N LEU A 276 -5.32 20.79 2.59
CA LEU A 276 -5.97 21.90 3.31
C LEU A 276 -5.39 23.27 2.93
N PHE A 277 -4.14 23.31 2.53
CA PHE A 277 -3.40 24.54 2.25
C PHE A 277 -3.16 24.78 0.75
N LEU A 278 -3.77 23.98 -0.13
CA LEU A 278 -3.65 24.17 -1.58
C LEU A 278 -4.52 25.33 -2.07
N ALA A 279 -3.91 26.25 -2.82
CA ALA A 279 -4.61 27.35 -3.49
C ALA A 279 -5.60 26.83 -4.54
N ASN A 280 -5.25 25.75 -5.23
CA ASN A 280 -6.09 25.11 -6.22
C ASN A 280 -5.94 23.57 -6.11
N PRO A 281 -6.90 22.86 -5.52
CA PRO A 281 -6.84 21.41 -5.36
C PRO A 281 -7.15 20.62 -6.65
N MET A 282 -6.81 21.18 -7.81
CA MET A 282 -6.98 20.53 -9.12
C MET A 282 -6.13 19.26 -9.25
N SER A 283 -6.48 18.39 -10.17
CA SER A 283 -5.80 17.09 -10.40
C SER A 283 -4.30 17.22 -10.59
N TYR A 284 -3.84 18.26 -11.33
CA TYR A 284 -2.41 18.49 -11.52
C TYR A 284 -1.68 18.78 -10.20
N ALA A 285 -2.27 19.61 -9.33
CA ALA A 285 -1.69 19.90 -8.03
C ALA A 285 -1.59 18.63 -7.14
N ARG A 286 -2.51 17.69 -7.25
CA ARG A 286 -2.43 16.39 -6.55
C ARG A 286 -1.33 15.51 -7.14
N PHE A 287 -1.16 15.51 -8.46
CA PHE A 287 -0.13 14.72 -9.13
C PHE A 287 1.29 15.18 -8.78
N VAL A 288 1.53 16.47 -8.68
CA VAL A 288 2.84 17.04 -8.30
C VAL A 288 3.01 17.09 -6.77
N GLY A 289 1.96 17.38 -6.07
CA GLY A 289 2.00 17.47 -4.75
C GLY A 289 1.71 17.73 -3.65
N PRO A 290 1.11 18.22 -2.60
CA PRO A 290 1.67 18.08 -1.26
C PRO A 290 1.27 16.77 -0.58
N VAL A 291 0.66 15.86 -1.31
CA VAL A 291 0.29 14.52 -0.80
C VAL A 291 1.47 13.55 -0.93
N PRO A 292 1.58 12.53 -0.08
CA PRO A 292 2.71 11.59 -0.14
C PRO A 292 2.80 10.82 -1.47
N THR A 293 1.70 10.68 -2.20
CA THR A 293 1.68 10.08 -3.55
C THR A 293 2.10 11.05 -4.65
N GLY A 294 2.15 12.36 -4.40
CA GLY A 294 2.61 13.37 -5.36
C GLY A 294 4.12 13.29 -5.59
N ILE A 295 4.58 13.68 -6.76
CA ILE A 295 5.99 13.57 -7.16
C ILE A 295 6.92 14.30 -6.18
N ILE A 296 6.58 15.52 -5.76
CA ILE A 296 7.39 16.28 -4.81
C ILE A 296 7.14 15.80 -3.39
N GLY A 297 5.88 15.53 -3.02
CA GLY A 297 5.52 15.03 -1.70
C GLY A 297 6.16 13.68 -1.36
N ALA A 298 6.41 12.84 -2.36
CA ALA A 298 7.08 11.55 -2.21
C ALA A 298 8.62 11.67 -2.10
N ALA A 299 9.19 12.85 -2.36
CA ALA A 299 10.65 13.05 -2.35
C ALA A 299 11.23 13.31 -0.94
N ALA A 300 10.39 13.48 0.09
CA ALA A 300 10.80 13.64 1.49
C ALA A 300 10.95 12.29 2.18
#